data_e7a3ea5291d0c36bafdf3bd94ff5bf55
#
_entry.id   e7a3ea5291d0c36bafdf3bd94ff5bf55
#
_cell.length_a   1.000
_cell.length_b   1.000
_cell.length_c   1.000
_cell.angle_alpha   90.00
_cell.angle_beta   90.00
_cell.angle_gamma   90.00
#
_symmetry.space_group_name_H-M   'P 1'
#
loop_
_entity.id
_entity.type
_entity.pdbx_description
1 polymer ?
#
loop_
_entity_poly.entity_id
_entity_poly.type
_entity_poly.pdbx_seq_one_letter_code
_entity_poly.pdbx_strand_id
1 'polypeptide(L)'
;QGVYPLAYYPHNIHFLWDSATMEGRSQVAIEAARNSAARIPENAWREVPLLHQFLVAPLFAYTRFGEWEMILREPQPPKDSLFWTGLCHYARGMALTATGKLNEANRELNGLHSIASQKSMDGYRVTFSRNGAKAILEIADAVLAGELAAKHGFHDLAIARLHRAILLEDNLIYNEPPDWHVPVRQALGAVLLDAGRPAEAESIYWQDLSRNRENGWSLFGLLQSLRAQGKTEQAVLIEKRFRKAWSRADVTLTASRIMGEALTTMAARSED
;
A
#
# COMPACT_ATOMS: atom_id res chain seq x y z
N GLN A 1 -5.25 -31.39 -10.80
CA GLN A 1 -5.07 -30.43 -9.70
C GLN A 1 -6.38 -29.67 -9.52
N GLY A 2 -6.96 -29.69 -8.31
CA GLY A 2 -8.28 -29.09 -8.06
C GLY A 2 -8.22 -27.57 -7.87
N VAL A 3 -9.39 -26.91 -7.87
CA VAL A 3 -9.53 -25.46 -7.65
C VAL A 3 -9.03 -25.04 -6.25
N TYR A 4 -9.19 -25.93 -5.25
CA TYR A 4 -8.81 -25.62 -3.86
C TYR A 4 -7.32 -25.24 -3.69
N PRO A 5 -6.34 -26.05 -4.14
CA PRO A 5 -4.93 -25.70 -3.94
C PRO A 5 -4.45 -24.50 -4.77
N LEU A 6 -5.11 -24.18 -5.89
CA LEU A 6 -4.68 -23.09 -6.77
C LEU A 6 -5.37 -21.75 -6.47
N ALA A 7 -6.55 -21.76 -5.85
CA ALA A 7 -7.33 -20.57 -5.62
C ALA A 7 -7.66 -20.36 -4.13
N TYR A 8 -8.39 -21.28 -3.49
CA TYR A 8 -8.87 -21.07 -2.12
C TYR A 8 -7.76 -21.05 -1.06
N TYR A 9 -6.74 -21.89 -1.19
CA TYR A 9 -5.66 -21.92 -0.21
C TYR A 9 -4.78 -20.67 -0.27
N PRO A 10 -4.28 -20.22 -1.44
CA PRO A 10 -3.64 -18.92 -1.56
C PRO A 10 -4.51 -17.75 -1.12
N HIS A 11 -5.82 -17.80 -1.38
CA HIS A 11 -6.79 -16.80 -0.97
C HIS A 11 -6.88 -16.66 0.57
N ASN A 12 -6.91 -17.77 1.30
CA ASN A 12 -6.92 -17.73 2.76
C ASN A 12 -5.61 -17.12 3.32
N ILE A 13 -4.46 -17.42 2.71
CA ILE A 13 -3.18 -16.80 3.07
C ILE A 13 -3.22 -15.31 2.74
N HIS A 14 -3.87 -14.93 1.64
CA HIS A 14 -4.04 -13.54 1.24
C HIS A 14 -4.85 -12.74 2.27
N PHE A 15 -5.89 -13.32 2.86
CA PHE A 15 -6.61 -12.72 3.99
C PHE A 15 -5.74 -12.55 5.23
N LEU A 16 -4.86 -13.52 5.53
CA LEU A 16 -3.93 -13.40 6.66
C LEU A 16 -2.96 -12.23 6.43
N TRP A 17 -2.44 -12.09 5.20
CA TRP A 17 -1.59 -10.96 4.84
C TRP A 17 -2.30 -9.62 5.03
N ASP A 18 -3.52 -9.46 4.49
CA ASP A 18 -4.29 -8.23 4.59
C ASP A 18 -4.58 -7.87 6.06
N SER A 19 -5.12 -8.82 6.83
CA SER A 19 -5.43 -8.62 8.24
C SER A 19 -4.19 -8.26 9.07
N ALA A 20 -3.07 -8.96 8.87
CA ALA A 20 -1.81 -8.68 9.56
C ALA A 20 -1.25 -7.30 9.16
N THR A 21 -1.43 -6.89 7.91
CA THR A 21 -1.04 -5.57 7.40
C THR A 21 -1.80 -4.46 8.14
N MET A 22 -3.12 -4.62 8.32
CA MET A 22 -3.95 -3.65 9.04
C MET A 22 -3.65 -3.58 10.54
N GLU A 23 -3.18 -4.68 11.14
CA GLU A 23 -2.75 -4.76 12.54
C GLU A 23 -1.30 -4.28 12.78
N GLY A 24 -0.52 -3.97 11.74
CA GLY A 24 0.89 -3.59 11.85
C GLY A 24 1.83 -4.74 12.22
N ARG A 25 1.48 -5.97 11.90
CA ARG A 25 2.26 -7.19 12.13
C ARG A 25 3.10 -7.49 10.89
N SER A 26 4.20 -6.77 10.74
CA SER A 26 5.00 -6.76 9.52
C SER A 26 5.55 -8.15 9.17
N GLN A 27 6.10 -8.87 10.15
CA GLN A 27 6.68 -10.19 9.93
C GLN A 27 5.63 -11.18 9.40
N VAL A 28 4.46 -11.25 10.05
CA VAL A 28 3.37 -12.13 9.61
C VAL A 28 2.83 -11.73 8.25
N ALA A 29 2.67 -10.44 8.01
CA ALA A 29 2.15 -9.93 6.73
C ALA A 29 3.10 -10.25 5.57
N ILE A 30 4.40 -9.99 5.73
CA ILE A 30 5.41 -10.25 4.71
C ILE A 30 5.53 -11.76 4.44
N GLU A 31 5.57 -12.58 5.50
CA GLU A 31 5.62 -14.03 5.35
C GLU A 31 4.37 -14.57 4.63
N ALA A 32 3.18 -14.12 5.01
CA ALA A 32 1.93 -14.53 4.35
C ALA A 32 1.91 -14.10 2.88
N ALA A 33 2.31 -12.88 2.55
CA ALA A 33 2.39 -12.41 1.18
C ALA A 33 3.34 -13.27 0.33
N ARG A 34 4.55 -13.57 0.84
CA ARG A 34 5.52 -14.45 0.18
C ARG A 34 4.99 -15.87 0.02
N ASN A 35 4.37 -16.42 1.05
CA ASN A 35 3.78 -17.75 1.02
C ASN A 35 2.64 -17.85 0.01
N SER A 36 1.80 -16.81 -0.13
CA SER A 36 0.73 -16.82 -1.15
C SER A 36 1.32 -16.84 -2.57
N ALA A 37 2.34 -16.03 -2.84
CA ALA A 37 3.03 -15.99 -4.12
C ALA A 37 3.75 -17.32 -4.45
N ALA A 38 4.45 -17.91 -3.47
CA ALA A 38 5.19 -19.16 -3.64
C ALA A 38 4.30 -20.39 -3.93
N ARG A 39 2.99 -20.28 -3.67
CA ARG A 39 2.01 -21.36 -3.97
C ARG A 39 1.56 -21.35 -5.43
N ILE A 40 1.82 -20.29 -6.15
CA ILE A 40 1.44 -20.20 -7.56
C ILE A 40 2.47 -20.94 -8.40
N PRO A 41 2.10 -21.98 -9.13
CA PRO A 41 3.02 -22.69 -10.01
C PRO A 41 3.62 -21.76 -11.05
N GLU A 42 4.88 -22.00 -11.41
CA GLU A 42 5.57 -21.24 -12.43
C GLU A 42 4.72 -21.19 -13.72
N ASN A 43 4.59 -20.02 -14.27
CA ASN A 43 3.81 -19.74 -15.50
C ASN A 43 2.29 -19.97 -15.42
N ALA A 44 1.73 -20.46 -14.31
CA ALA A 44 0.27 -20.67 -14.19
C ALA A 44 -0.55 -19.38 -14.41
N TRP A 45 0.02 -18.22 -14.13
CA TRP A 45 -0.60 -16.91 -14.37
C TRP A 45 -0.83 -16.63 -15.87
N ARG A 46 -0.10 -17.27 -16.78
CA ARG A 46 -0.33 -17.14 -18.24
C ARG A 46 -1.66 -17.76 -18.68
N GLU A 47 -2.00 -18.88 -18.06
CA GLU A 47 -3.27 -19.57 -18.32
C GLU A 47 -4.40 -18.99 -17.47
N VAL A 48 -4.09 -18.56 -16.25
CA VAL A 48 -5.03 -18.01 -15.27
C VAL A 48 -4.56 -16.65 -14.78
N PRO A 49 -4.79 -15.56 -15.52
CA PRO A 49 -4.31 -14.21 -15.17
C PRO A 49 -4.74 -13.72 -13.80
N LEU A 50 -5.84 -14.24 -13.24
CA LEU A 50 -6.33 -13.92 -11.90
C LEU A 50 -5.31 -14.25 -10.79
N LEU A 51 -4.34 -15.12 -11.07
CA LEU A 51 -3.29 -15.47 -10.10
C LEU A 51 -2.27 -14.36 -9.87
N HIS A 52 -2.25 -13.32 -10.70
CA HIS A 52 -1.36 -12.18 -10.50
C HIS A 52 -1.56 -11.51 -9.13
N GLN A 53 -2.79 -11.48 -8.61
CA GLN A 53 -3.06 -10.90 -7.29
C GLN A 53 -2.19 -11.49 -6.17
N PHE A 54 -1.87 -12.79 -6.27
CA PHE A 54 -0.99 -13.46 -5.30
C PHE A 54 0.48 -13.19 -5.56
N LEU A 55 0.89 -13.15 -6.84
CA LEU A 55 2.28 -12.92 -7.23
C LEU A 55 2.79 -11.53 -6.88
N VAL A 56 1.91 -10.53 -6.87
CA VAL A 56 2.27 -9.14 -6.55
C VAL A 56 2.12 -8.79 -5.07
N ALA A 57 1.52 -9.66 -4.26
CA ALA A 57 1.31 -9.44 -2.83
C ALA A 57 2.60 -9.08 -2.06
N PRO A 58 3.78 -9.71 -2.31
CA PRO A 58 5.02 -9.33 -1.65
C PRO A 58 5.43 -7.87 -1.89
N LEU A 59 5.22 -7.34 -3.10
CA LEU A 59 5.54 -5.95 -3.43
C LEU A 59 4.71 -4.96 -2.60
N PHE A 60 3.42 -5.25 -2.42
CA PHE A 60 2.55 -4.44 -1.56
C PHE A 60 2.95 -4.54 -0.08
N ALA A 61 3.26 -5.76 0.41
CA ALA A 61 3.72 -5.96 1.78
C ALA A 61 5.02 -5.19 2.07
N TYR A 62 6.01 -5.30 1.20
CA TYR A 62 7.28 -4.58 1.33
C TYR A 62 7.08 -3.07 1.28
N THR A 63 6.27 -2.57 0.33
CA THR A 63 5.97 -1.14 0.23
C THR A 63 5.29 -0.63 1.51
N ARG A 64 4.34 -1.40 2.05
CA ARG A 64 3.60 -1.03 3.26
C ARG A 64 4.52 -0.86 4.47
N PHE A 65 5.48 -1.77 4.63
CA PHE A 65 6.37 -1.82 5.79
C PHE A 65 7.74 -1.17 5.59
N GLY A 66 7.98 -0.57 4.41
CA GLY A 66 9.22 0.16 4.15
C GLY A 66 10.44 -0.73 3.91
N GLU A 67 10.22 -1.96 3.46
CA GLU A 67 11.28 -2.93 3.14
C GLU A 67 11.93 -2.60 1.80
N TRP A 68 12.52 -1.40 1.72
CA TRP A 68 13.01 -0.81 0.47
C TRP A 68 14.12 -1.62 -0.19
N GLU A 69 15.02 -2.18 0.60
CA GLU A 69 16.09 -3.03 0.07
C GLU A 69 15.54 -4.33 -0.51
N MET A 70 14.51 -4.91 0.12
CA MET A 70 13.87 -6.11 -0.40
C MET A 70 13.25 -5.84 -1.76
N ILE A 71 12.53 -4.73 -1.91
CA ILE A 71 11.94 -4.30 -3.20
C ILE A 71 13.02 -4.17 -4.28
N LEU A 72 14.14 -3.51 -3.95
CA LEU A 72 15.20 -3.26 -4.94
C LEU A 72 15.97 -4.52 -5.33
N ARG A 73 15.96 -5.56 -4.48
CA ARG A 73 16.57 -6.89 -4.74
C ARG A 73 15.60 -7.87 -5.42
N GLU A 74 14.29 -7.58 -5.45
CA GLU A 74 13.34 -8.48 -6.10
C GLU A 74 13.71 -8.68 -7.59
N PRO A 75 13.65 -9.93 -8.08
CA PRO A 75 13.94 -10.22 -9.48
C PRO A 75 12.91 -9.53 -10.38
N GLN A 76 13.35 -9.20 -11.59
CA GLN A 76 12.44 -8.64 -12.60
C GLN A 76 11.39 -9.68 -12.99
N PRO A 77 10.12 -9.27 -13.12
CA PRO A 77 9.08 -10.17 -13.57
C PRO A 77 9.32 -10.62 -15.03
N PRO A 78 8.66 -11.70 -15.47
CA PRO A 78 8.69 -12.11 -16.86
C PRO A 78 8.27 -10.97 -17.79
N LYS A 79 8.98 -10.76 -18.91
CA LYS A 79 8.78 -9.63 -19.83
C LYS A 79 7.37 -9.53 -20.40
N ASP A 80 6.66 -10.64 -20.50
CA ASP A 80 5.28 -10.75 -20.98
C ASP A 80 4.23 -10.47 -19.89
N SER A 81 4.64 -10.28 -18.63
CA SER A 81 3.74 -9.94 -17.52
C SER A 81 3.72 -8.42 -17.27
N LEU A 82 3.01 -7.68 -18.14
CA LEU A 82 2.96 -6.21 -18.07
C LEU A 82 2.37 -5.70 -16.76
N PHE A 83 1.31 -6.34 -16.25
CA PHE A 83 0.70 -5.95 -14.98
C PHE A 83 1.69 -6.07 -13.81
N TRP A 84 2.38 -7.20 -13.70
CA TRP A 84 3.38 -7.40 -12.66
C TRP A 84 4.55 -6.43 -12.82
N THR A 85 5.02 -6.20 -14.05
CA THR A 85 6.06 -5.19 -14.36
C THR A 85 5.62 -3.80 -13.92
N GLY A 86 4.37 -3.41 -14.17
CA GLY A 86 3.82 -2.13 -13.71
C GLY A 86 3.86 -1.98 -12.19
N LEU A 87 3.48 -3.02 -11.44
CA LEU A 87 3.55 -2.99 -9.97
C LEU A 87 4.99 -3.07 -9.43
N CYS A 88 5.93 -3.70 -10.17
CA CYS A 88 7.35 -3.59 -9.85
C CYS A 88 7.85 -2.15 -10.00
N HIS A 89 7.48 -1.46 -11.07
CA HIS A 89 7.78 -0.03 -11.24
C HIS A 89 7.20 0.80 -10.08
N TYR A 90 5.95 0.54 -9.68
CA TYR A 90 5.35 1.19 -8.51
C TYR A 90 6.19 0.98 -7.25
N ALA A 91 6.44 -0.26 -6.86
CA ALA A 91 7.15 -0.59 -5.64
C ALA A 91 8.58 -0.02 -5.63
N ARG A 92 9.32 -0.17 -6.74
CA ARG A 92 10.67 0.40 -6.92
C ARG A 92 10.65 1.92 -6.88
N GLY A 93 9.66 2.55 -7.53
CA GLY A 93 9.45 3.99 -7.47
C GLY A 93 9.22 4.49 -6.06
N MET A 94 8.39 3.79 -5.26
CA MET A 94 8.17 4.08 -3.84
C MET A 94 9.47 3.96 -3.03
N ALA A 95 10.23 2.87 -3.21
CA ALA A 95 11.51 2.65 -2.53
C ALA A 95 12.53 3.75 -2.85
N LEU A 96 12.65 4.12 -4.11
CA LEU A 96 13.56 5.16 -4.57
C LEU A 96 13.13 6.56 -4.09
N THR A 97 11.83 6.83 -4.02
CA THR A 97 11.28 8.05 -3.44
C THR A 97 11.60 8.14 -1.96
N ALA A 98 11.35 7.08 -1.20
CA ALA A 98 11.62 7.01 0.23
C ALA A 98 13.11 7.23 0.55
N THR A 99 14.00 6.65 -0.26
CA THR A 99 15.46 6.74 -0.10
C THR A 99 16.10 7.98 -0.76
N GLY A 100 15.29 8.91 -1.30
CA GLY A 100 15.76 10.18 -1.87
C GLY A 100 16.37 10.09 -3.27
N LYS A 101 16.28 8.95 -3.94
CA LYS A 101 16.80 8.75 -5.32
C LYS A 101 15.76 9.22 -6.36
N LEU A 102 15.40 10.50 -6.31
CA LEU A 102 14.20 11.03 -6.99
C LEU A 102 14.26 10.96 -8.52
N ASN A 103 15.46 11.11 -9.13
CA ASN A 103 15.61 10.94 -10.57
C ASN A 103 15.33 9.50 -11.03
N GLU A 104 15.73 8.52 -10.22
CA GLU A 104 15.46 7.12 -10.48
C GLU A 104 13.98 6.81 -10.26
N ALA A 105 13.38 7.35 -9.20
CA ALA A 105 11.94 7.23 -8.95
C ALA A 105 11.10 7.79 -10.11
N ASN A 106 11.51 8.92 -10.70
CA ASN A 106 10.85 9.46 -11.90
C ASN A 106 10.91 8.50 -13.10
N ARG A 107 12.04 7.78 -13.29
CA ARG A 107 12.12 6.77 -14.37
C ARG A 107 11.16 5.61 -14.13
N GLU A 108 11.05 5.16 -12.88
CA GLU A 108 10.09 4.11 -12.51
C GLU A 108 8.64 4.59 -12.72
N LEU A 109 8.30 5.82 -12.34
CA LEU A 109 6.98 6.42 -12.57
C LEU A 109 6.65 6.47 -14.08
N ASN A 110 7.61 6.89 -14.91
CA ASN A 110 7.41 6.91 -16.36
C ASN A 110 7.19 5.50 -16.94
N GLY A 111 7.91 4.49 -16.45
CA GLY A 111 7.72 3.09 -16.80
C GLY A 111 6.33 2.59 -16.45
N LEU A 112 5.88 2.86 -15.22
CA LEU A 112 4.52 2.55 -14.76
C LEU A 112 3.46 3.21 -15.63
N HIS A 113 3.59 4.53 -15.85
CA HIS A 113 2.67 5.31 -16.66
C HIS A 113 2.55 4.76 -18.09
N SER A 114 3.69 4.41 -18.70
CA SER A 114 3.73 3.81 -20.04
C SER A 114 2.95 2.49 -20.09
N ILE A 115 3.03 1.64 -19.06
CA ILE A 115 2.29 0.39 -19.01
C ILE A 115 0.81 0.63 -18.74
N ALA A 116 0.48 1.48 -17.76
CA ALA A 116 -0.92 1.79 -17.41
C ALA A 116 -1.72 2.37 -18.59
N SER A 117 -1.03 3.09 -19.48
CA SER A 117 -1.63 3.71 -20.67
C SER A 117 -1.81 2.74 -21.85
N GLN A 118 -1.29 1.50 -21.77
CA GLN A 118 -1.43 0.55 -22.88
C GLN A 118 -2.86 0.05 -23.00
N LYS A 119 -3.34 0.00 -24.24
CA LYS A 119 -4.68 -0.54 -24.55
C LYS A 119 -4.83 -2.02 -24.14
N SER A 120 -3.75 -2.78 -24.08
CA SER A 120 -3.74 -4.17 -23.62
C SER A 120 -4.14 -4.33 -22.15
N MET A 121 -4.07 -3.26 -21.36
CA MET A 121 -4.53 -3.26 -19.96
C MET A 121 -6.03 -3.06 -19.82
N ASP A 122 -6.71 -2.59 -20.88
CA ASP A 122 -8.15 -2.42 -20.89
C ASP A 122 -8.84 -3.81 -20.81
N GLY A 123 -9.64 -4.03 -19.78
CA GLY A 123 -10.34 -5.30 -19.57
C GLY A 123 -9.48 -6.50 -19.17
N TYR A 124 -8.15 -6.36 -19.07
CA TYR A 124 -7.28 -7.43 -18.60
C TYR A 124 -7.53 -7.69 -17.09
N ARG A 125 -8.13 -8.84 -16.78
CA ARG A 125 -8.53 -9.20 -15.41
C ARG A 125 -7.39 -9.95 -14.71
N VAL A 126 -6.96 -9.41 -13.58
CA VAL A 126 -5.80 -9.89 -12.81
C VAL A 126 -6.14 -10.29 -11.38
N THR A 127 -7.41 -10.14 -10.99
CA THR A 127 -7.93 -10.47 -9.66
C THR A 127 -9.28 -11.20 -9.78
N PHE A 128 -9.79 -11.75 -8.69
CA PHE A 128 -11.11 -12.40 -8.67
C PHE A 128 -12.28 -11.43 -8.84
N SER A 129 -12.07 -10.16 -8.57
CA SER A 129 -13.06 -9.12 -8.82
C SER A 129 -13.26 -8.84 -10.33
N ARG A 130 -14.14 -7.90 -10.65
CA ARG A 130 -14.27 -7.38 -12.00
C ARG A 130 -13.33 -6.21 -12.31
N ASN A 131 -12.51 -5.80 -11.34
CA ASN A 131 -11.53 -4.75 -11.54
C ASN A 131 -10.46 -5.23 -12.53
N GLY A 132 -10.12 -4.37 -13.49
CA GLY A 132 -9.08 -4.65 -14.48
C GLY A 132 -7.70 -4.20 -14.02
N ALA A 133 -6.67 -4.73 -14.65
CA ALA A 133 -5.27 -4.34 -14.42
C ALA A 133 -5.08 -2.82 -14.52
N LYS A 134 -5.70 -2.18 -15.50
CA LYS A 134 -5.61 -0.73 -15.73
C LYS A 134 -6.05 0.06 -14.50
N ALA A 135 -7.19 -0.28 -13.90
CA ALA A 135 -7.70 0.44 -12.72
C ALA A 135 -6.70 0.41 -11.56
N ILE A 136 -6.09 -0.76 -11.31
CA ILE A 136 -5.08 -0.92 -10.25
C ILE A 136 -3.80 -0.16 -10.58
N LEU A 137 -3.32 -0.22 -11.82
CA LEU A 137 -2.12 0.49 -12.27
C LEU A 137 -2.31 2.02 -12.30
N GLU A 138 -3.50 2.53 -12.59
CA GLU A 138 -3.81 3.95 -12.51
C GLU A 138 -3.81 4.48 -11.06
N ILE A 139 -4.26 3.67 -10.09
CA ILE A 139 -4.11 3.99 -8.67
C ILE A 139 -2.63 4.04 -8.30
N ALA A 140 -1.87 3.01 -8.69
CA ALA A 140 -0.43 2.93 -8.43
C ALA A 140 0.33 4.15 -9.00
N ASP A 141 0.02 4.54 -10.25
CA ASP A 141 0.59 5.73 -10.91
C ASP A 141 0.30 7.01 -10.14
N ALA A 142 -0.97 7.22 -9.77
CA ALA A 142 -1.39 8.42 -9.05
C ALA A 142 -0.81 8.49 -7.62
N VAL A 143 -0.70 7.35 -6.91
CA VAL A 143 -0.08 7.28 -5.58
C VAL A 143 1.41 7.57 -5.67
N LEU A 144 2.15 6.90 -6.57
CA LEU A 144 3.58 7.14 -6.73
C LEU A 144 3.87 8.59 -7.14
N ALA A 145 3.11 9.13 -8.09
CA ALA A 145 3.23 10.54 -8.49
C ALA A 145 2.96 11.51 -7.32
N GLY A 146 1.99 11.18 -6.46
CA GLY A 146 1.68 11.95 -5.26
C GLY A 146 2.81 11.93 -4.24
N GLU A 147 3.33 10.74 -3.91
CA GLU A 147 4.43 10.58 -2.94
C GLU A 147 5.72 11.23 -3.43
N LEU A 148 6.01 11.11 -4.73
CA LEU A 148 7.18 11.74 -5.34
C LEU A 148 7.07 13.27 -5.31
N ALA A 149 5.88 13.83 -5.60
CA ALA A 149 5.61 15.26 -5.48
C ALA A 149 5.75 15.74 -4.02
N ALA A 150 5.25 14.99 -3.05
CA ALA A 150 5.40 15.29 -1.63
C ALA A 150 6.88 15.33 -1.22
N LYS A 151 7.66 14.36 -1.68
CA LYS A 151 9.11 14.31 -1.40
C LYS A 151 9.90 15.47 -2.01
N HIS A 152 9.41 16.02 -3.12
CA HIS A 152 9.92 17.29 -3.69
C HIS A 152 9.44 18.56 -2.98
N GLY A 153 8.55 18.45 -1.99
CA GLY A 153 7.94 19.60 -1.32
C GLY A 153 6.77 20.25 -2.08
N PHE A 154 6.32 19.63 -3.18
CA PHE A 154 5.19 20.13 -3.98
C PHE A 154 3.86 19.62 -3.40
N HIS A 155 3.53 20.06 -2.17
CA HIS A 155 2.42 19.54 -1.39
C HIS A 155 1.07 19.66 -2.10
N ASP A 156 0.74 20.79 -2.74
CA ASP A 156 -0.53 20.95 -3.44
C ASP A 156 -0.67 19.97 -4.63
N LEU A 157 0.41 19.75 -5.37
CA LEU A 157 0.44 18.75 -6.43
C LEU A 157 0.27 17.32 -5.88
N ALA A 158 0.96 17.01 -4.78
CA ALA A 158 0.84 15.73 -4.09
C ALA A 158 -0.60 15.46 -3.64
N ILE A 159 -1.24 16.44 -3.00
CA ILE A 159 -2.62 16.39 -2.55
C ILE A 159 -3.57 16.15 -3.74
N ALA A 160 -3.39 16.89 -4.84
CA ALA A 160 -4.22 16.71 -6.03
C ALA A 160 -4.08 15.31 -6.64
N ARG A 161 -2.86 14.76 -6.71
CA ARG A 161 -2.59 13.39 -7.21
C ARG A 161 -3.22 12.33 -6.30
N LEU A 162 -3.10 12.48 -4.98
CA LEU A 162 -3.68 11.54 -4.03
C LEU A 162 -5.21 11.62 -3.97
N HIS A 163 -5.82 12.80 -4.15
CA HIS A 163 -7.27 12.89 -4.34
C HIS A 163 -7.73 12.16 -5.60
N ARG A 164 -6.99 12.27 -6.71
CA ARG A 164 -7.28 11.48 -7.91
C ARG A 164 -7.18 9.97 -7.61
N ALA A 165 -6.15 9.54 -6.89
CA ALA A 165 -5.98 8.14 -6.52
C ALA A 165 -7.14 7.63 -5.65
N ILE A 166 -7.66 8.45 -4.71
CA ILE A 166 -8.85 8.13 -3.92
C ILE A 166 -10.08 7.94 -4.81
N LEU A 167 -10.30 8.82 -5.80
CA LEU A 167 -11.42 8.66 -6.72
C LEU A 167 -11.34 7.35 -7.52
N LEU A 168 -10.14 6.96 -7.94
CA LEU A 168 -9.90 5.70 -8.64
C LEU A 168 -10.13 4.50 -7.70
N GLU A 169 -9.62 4.54 -6.47
CA GLU A 169 -9.83 3.51 -5.45
C GLU A 169 -11.32 3.36 -5.10
N ASP A 170 -12.04 4.46 -4.92
CA ASP A 170 -13.47 4.47 -4.59
C ASP A 170 -14.36 3.91 -5.71
N ASN A 171 -13.88 3.92 -6.96
CA ASN A 171 -14.55 3.34 -8.11
C ASN A 171 -14.27 1.84 -8.29
N LEU A 172 -13.36 1.25 -7.50
CA LEU A 172 -13.15 -0.19 -7.55
C LEU A 172 -14.41 -0.93 -7.10
N ILE A 173 -14.71 -2.00 -7.83
CA ILE A 173 -15.75 -2.95 -7.44
C ILE A 173 -15.24 -3.71 -6.22
N TYR A 174 -16.13 -3.93 -5.26
CA TYR A 174 -15.85 -4.68 -4.04
C TYR A 174 -15.14 -6.01 -4.30
N ASN A 175 -14.08 -6.27 -3.51
CA ASN A 175 -13.34 -7.54 -3.45
C ASN A 175 -12.78 -7.71 -2.03
N GLU A 176 -12.56 -8.94 -1.62
CA GLU A 176 -11.93 -9.31 -0.35
C GLU A 176 -10.81 -10.32 -0.57
N PRO A 177 -9.59 -10.03 -0.11
CA PRO A 177 -9.12 -8.69 0.28
C PRO A 177 -9.28 -7.66 -0.84
N PRO A 178 -9.25 -6.34 -0.53
CA PRO A 178 -9.34 -5.29 -1.55
C PRO A 178 -8.24 -5.43 -2.60
N ASP A 179 -8.53 -5.15 -3.87
CA ASP A 179 -7.54 -5.21 -4.95
C ASP A 179 -6.43 -4.16 -4.81
N TRP A 180 -6.73 -3.06 -4.13
CA TRP A 180 -5.75 -2.07 -3.68
C TRP A 180 -5.64 -2.12 -2.15
N HIS A 181 -4.53 -2.64 -1.63
CA HIS A 181 -4.40 -3.03 -0.22
C HIS A 181 -3.95 -1.92 0.73
N VAL A 182 -3.42 -0.81 0.21
CA VAL A 182 -2.96 0.33 1.02
C VAL A 182 -3.95 1.47 0.83
N PRO A 183 -4.90 1.69 1.75
CA PRO A 183 -5.90 2.74 1.60
C PRO A 183 -5.25 4.10 1.30
N VAL A 184 -5.58 4.68 0.15
CA VAL A 184 -4.94 5.92 -0.34
C VAL A 184 -5.16 7.08 0.62
N ARG A 185 -6.27 7.08 1.35
CA ARG A 185 -6.57 8.09 2.38
C ARG A 185 -5.50 8.17 3.46
N GLN A 186 -4.82 7.07 3.76
CA GLN A 186 -3.72 7.07 4.74
C GLN A 186 -2.51 7.85 4.23
N ALA A 187 -2.18 7.73 2.95
CA ALA A 187 -1.14 8.52 2.31
C ALA A 187 -1.52 10.01 2.23
N LEU A 188 -2.75 10.32 1.79
CA LEU A 188 -3.22 11.70 1.71
C LEU A 188 -3.23 12.39 3.07
N GLY A 189 -3.73 11.71 4.11
CA GLY A 189 -3.75 12.26 5.47
C GLY A 189 -2.34 12.60 5.98
N ALA A 190 -1.35 11.75 5.70
CA ALA A 190 0.04 12.02 6.06
C ALA A 190 0.61 13.21 5.28
N VAL A 191 0.37 13.31 3.97
CA VAL A 191 0.81 14.45 3.15
C VAL A 191 0.16 15.76 3.60
N LEU A 192 -1.11 15.72 4.01
CA LEU A 192 -1.79 16.89 4.57
C LEU A 192 -1.17 17.34 5.90
N LEU A 193 -0.75 16.41 6.76
CA LEU A 193 -0.01 16.73 7.99
C LEU A 193 1.36 17.33 7.67
N ASP A 194 2.11 16.76 6.72
CA ASP A 194 3.40 17.29 6.26
C ASP A 194 3.25 18.71 5.67
N ALA A 195 2.11 19.01 5.05
CA ALA A 195 1.76 20.33 4.50
C ALA A 195 1.23 21.33 5.56
N GLY A 196 1.17 20.95 6.85
CA GLY A 196 0.62 21.81 7.90
C GLY A 196 -0.90 22.01 7.85
N ARG A 197 -1.64 21.06 7.27
CA ARG A 197 -3.11 21.08 7.07
C ARG A 197 -3.84 20.04 7.96
N PRO A 198 -3.67 20.08 9.30
CA PRO A 198 -4.16 19.01 10.18
C PRO A 198 -5.69 18.89 10.23
N ALA A 199 -6.45 19.96 10.02
CA ALA A 199 -7.92 19.89 10.00
C ALA A 199 -8.45 19.09 8.79
N GLU A 200 -7.78 19.23 7.64
CA GLU A 200 -8.13 18.43 6.46
C GLU A 200 -7.70 16.97 6.61
N ALA A 201 -6.50 16.75 7.17
CA ALA A 201 -6.03 15.41 7.50
C ALA A 201 -6.99 14.66 8.44
N GLU A 202 -7.51 15.35 9.48
CA GLU A 202 -8.53 14.80 10.38
C GLU A 202 -9.75 14.29 9.60
N SER A 203 -10.27 15.10 8.67
CA SER A 203 -11.43 14.73 7.85
C SER A 203 -11.14 13.48 7.00
N ILE A 204 -9.96 13.39 6.40
CA ILE A 204 -9.54 12.26 5.58
C ILE A 204 -9.40 10.98 6.41
N TYR A 205 -8.82 11.05 7.62
CA TYR A 205 -8.71 9.89 8.49
C TYR A 205 -10.08 9.40 9.00
N TRP A 206 -11.02 10.29 9.30
CA TRP A 206 -12.38 9.89 9.63
C TRP A 206 -13.09 9.20 8.46
N GLN A 207 -12.87 9.65 7.22
CA GLN A 207 -13.38 8.98 6.03
C GLN A 207 -12.79 7.56 5.89
N ASP A 208 -11.48 7.39 6.11
CA ASP A 208 -10.88 6.06 6.08
C ASP A 208 -11.43 5.16 7.18
N LEU A 209 -11.54 5.64 8.41
CA LEU A 209 -12.08 4.89 9.54
C LEU A 209 -13.57 4.52 9.39
N SER A 210 -14.33 5.21 8.54
CA SER A 210 -15.70 4.81 8.20
C SER A 210 -15.76 3.56 7.31
N ARG A 211 -14.71 3.32 6.52
CA ARG A 211 -14.55 2.16 5.62
C ARG A 211 -13.73 1.04 6.28
N ASN A 212 -12.59 1.39 6.81
CA ASN A 212 -11.59 0.51 7.44
C ASN A 212 -11.62 0.73 8.96
N ARG A 213 -12.65 0.19 9.61
CA ARG A 213 -12.92 0.45 11.03
C ARG A 213 -11.75 0.03 11.92
N GLU A 214 -11.43 0.88 12.91
CA GLU A 214 -10.44 0.61 13.95
C GLU A 214 -9.04 0.23 13.43
N ASN A 215 -8.68 0.56 12.17
CA ASN A 215 -7.33 0.33 11.70
C ASN A 215 -6.33 1.28 12.38
N GLY A 216 -5.20 0.73 12.82
CA GLY A 216 -4.20 1.46 13.58
C GLY A 216 -3.51 2.58 12.81
N TRP A 217 -3.37 2.44 11.50
CA TRP A 217 -2.71 3.44 10.65
C TRP A 217 -3.47 4.77 10.63
N SER A 218 -4.76 4.73 10.38
CA SER A 218 -5.60 5.93 10.39
C SER A 218 -5.87 6.45 11.79
N LEU A 219 -5.97 5.59 12.80
CA LEU A 219 -6.06 6.03 14.18
C LEU A 219 -4.81 6.80 14.62
N PHE A 220 -3.61 6.37 14.19
CA PHE A 220 -2.37 7.08 14.46
C PHE A 220 -2.34 8.44 13.77
N GLY A 221 -2.67 8.50 12.47
CA GLY A 221 -2.70 9.76 11.74
C GLY A 221 -3.76 10.73 12.29
N LEU A 222 -4.93 10.24 12.67
CA LEU A 222 -5.97 11.03 13.32
C LEU A 222 -5.49 11.58 14.67
N LEU A 223 -4.80 10.76 15.47
CA LEU A 223 -4.19 11.21 16.73
C LEU A 223 -3.22 12.36 16.50
N GLN A 224 -2.35 12.25 15.49
CA GLN A 224 -1.41 13.33 15.13
C GLN A 224 -2.16 14.58 14.67
N SER A 225 -3.21 14.46 13.87
CA SER A 225 -4.04 15.57 13.40
C SER A 225 -4.71 16.33 14.55
N LEU A 226 -5.27 15.61 15.50
CA LEU A 226 -5.93 16.21 16.68
C LEU A 226 -4.93 16.91 17.59
N ARG A 227 -3.75 16.30 17.81
CA ARG A 227 -2.67 16.93 18.60
C ARG A 227 -2.17 18.21 17.96
N ALA A 228 -1.97 18.21 16.64
CA ALA A 228 -1.55 19.40 15.89
C ALA A 228 -2.56 20.56 15.96
N GLN A 229 -3.84 20.26 16.21
CA GLN A 229 -4.92 21.24 16.37
C GLN A 229 -5.18 21.63 17.84
N GLY A 230 -4.45 21.09 18.81
CA GLY A 230 -4.69 21.32 20.23
C GLY A 230 -5.97 20.65 20.77
N LYS A 231 -6.56 19.71 20.06
CA LYS A 231 -7.78 18.97 20.44
C LYS A 231 -7.46 17.85 21.44
N THR A 232 -6.96 18.23 22.62
CA THR A 232 -6.33 17.31 23.59
C THR A 232 -7.29 16.23 24.08
N GLU A 233 -8.52 16.57 24.44
CA GLU A 233 -9.51 15.59 24.94
C GLU A 233 -9.84 14.51 23.90
N GLN A 234 -10.07 14.94 22.67
CA GLN A 234 -10.32 14.00 21.55
C GLN A 234 -9.09 13.15 21.25
N ALA A 235 -7.89 13.73 21.29
CA ALA A 235 -6.63 13.02 21.08
C ALA A 235 -6.44 11.87 22.10
N VAL A 236 -6.77 12.09 23.38
CA VAL A 236 -6.71 11.05 24.43
C VAL A 236 -7.65 9.87 24.10
N LEU A 237 -8.85 10.14 23.63
CA LEU A 237 -9.80 9.07 23.24
C LEU A 237 -9.28 8.28 22.04
N ILE A 238 -8.75 8.96 21.03
CA ILE A 238 -8.18 8.29 19.85
C ILE A 238 -6.90 7.52 20.20
N GLU A 239 -6.07 8.04 21.09
CA GLU A 239 -4.88 7.33 21.55
C GLU A 239 -5.22 5.98 22.21
N LYS A 240 -6.27 5.93 23.01
CA LYS A 240 -6.75 4.68 23.62
C LYS A 240 -7.18 3.67 22.55
N ARG A 241 -7.90 4.12 21.52
CA ARG A 241 -8.30 3.28 20.39
C ARG A 241 -7.08 2.79 19.61
N PHE A 242 -6.14 3.69 19.30
CA PHE A 242 -4.90 3.35 18.62
C PHE A 242 -4.10 2.29 19.40
N ARG A 243 -3.86 2.48 20.69
CA ARG A 243 -3.12 1.50 21.51
C ARG A 243 -3.78 0.13 21.50
N LYS A 244 -5.11 0.07 21.49
CA LYS A 244 -5.85 -1.20 21.37
C LYS A 244 -5.65 -1.83 19.99
N ALA A 245 -5.82 -1.06 18.92
CA ALA A 245 -5.67 -1.54 17.54
C ALA A 245 -4.24 -1.99 17.24
N TRP A 246 -3.24 -1.34 17.86
CA TRP A 246 -1.80 -1.57 17.64
C TRP A 246 -1.15 -2.48 18.68
N SER A 247 -1.94 -3.12 19.54
CA SER A 247 -1.43 -3.95 20.65
C SER A 247 -0.64 -5.18 20.21
N ARG A 248 -0.81 -5.62 18.97
CA ARG A 248 -0.14 -6.80 18.39
C ARG A 248 0.90 -6.42 17.32
N ALA A 249 1.07 -5.12 17.06
CA ALA A 249 2.00 -4.65 16.05
C ALA A 249 3.46 -4.88 16.47
N ASP A 250 4.29 -5.19 15.48
CA ASP A 250 5.75 -5.32 15.63
C ASP A 250 6.50 -4.10 15.04
N VAL A 251 5.77 -3.08 14.58
CA VAL A 251 6.31 -1.84 14.01
C VAL A 251 5.87 -0.63 14.81
N THR A 252 6.73 0.40 14.88
CA THR A 252 6.44 1.71 15.47
C THR A 252 6.16 2.72 14.36
N LEU A 253 5.01 3.40 14.43
CA LEU A 253 4.65 4.41 13.46
C LEU A 253 5.23 5.78 13.77
N THR A 254 5.69 6.48 12.74
CA THR A 254 6.00 7.92 12.76
C THR A 254 4.96 8.71 11.96
N ALA A 255 4.28 8.07 11.02
CA ALA A 255 3.17 8.60 10.23
C ALA A 255 2.20 7.46 9.87
N SER A 256 1.05 7.77 9.27
CA SER A 256 0.10 6.76 8.75
C SER A 256 0.58 6.05 7.47
N ARG A 257 1.78 6.36 7.03
CA ARG A 257 2.53 5.75 5.91
C ARG A 257 4.01 5.70 6.24
N ILE A 258 4.75 4.89 5.51
CA ILE A 258 6.21 4.80 5.66
C ILE A 258 6.84 5.36 4.38
N MET A 259 7.55 6.50 4.51
CA MET A 259 8.26 7.17 3.40
C MET A 259 9.62 7.71 3.87
N GLY A 260 10.31 6.98 4.73
CA GLY A 260 11.63 7.25 5.28
C GLY A 260 12.44 5.97 5.42
N GLU A 261 13.42 5.98 6.33
CA GLU A 261 14.18 4.76 6.66
C GLU A 261 13.24 3.64 7.12
N ALA A 262 13.61 2.39 6.84
CA ALA A 262 12.86 1.21 7.25
C ALA A 262 12.52 1.25 8.74
N LEU A 263 11.30 0.82 9.09
CA LEU A 263 10.88 0.77 10.49
C LEU A 263 11.77 -0.18 11.28
N THR A 264 12.33 0.29 12.39
CA THR A 264 13.02 -0.58 13.34
C THR A 264 11.99 -1.50 13.99
N THR A 265 12.10 -2.80 13.78
CA THR A 265 11.24 -3.77 14.47
C THR A 265 11.49 -3.74 15.97
N MET A 266 10.44 -3.86 16.78
CA MET A 266 10.54 -3.79 18.25
C MET A 266 11.44 -4.88 18.85
N ALA A 267 11.71 -5.97 18.15
CA ALA A 267 12.62 -7.04 18.57
C ALA A 267 14.09 -6.62 18.70
N ALA A 268 14.52 -5.55 18.02
CA ALA A 268 15.91 -5.05 18.11
C ALA A 268 16.17 -4.19 19.35
N ARG A 269 15.17 -3.90 20.20
CA ARG A 269 15.30 -3.07 21.41
C ARG A 269 15.39 -3.84 22.74
N SER A 270 15.41 -5.17 22.69
CA SER A 270 15.51 -5.99 23.91
C SER A 270 16.94 -6.49 24.21
N GLU A 271 17.97 -6.02 23.49
CA GLU A 271 19.37 -6.43 23.69
C GLU A 271 20.32 -5.27 24.09
N ASP A 272 19.79 -4.09 24.50
CA ASP A 272 20.58 -3.00 25.09
C ASP A 272 20.25 -2.77 26.58
#